data_2770eab96886f89445b92cd16e9cddff
#
_entry.id   2770eab96886f89445b92cd16e9cddff
#
_cell.length_a   1.000
_cell.length_b   1.000
_cell.length_c   1.000
_cell.angle_alpha   90.00
_cell.angle_beta   90.00
_cell.angle_gamma   90.00
#
_symmetry.space_group_name_H-M   'P 1'
#
loop_
_entity.id
_entity.type
_entity.pdbx_description
1 polymer ?
#
loop_
_entity_poly.entity_id
_entity_poly.type
_entity_poly.pdbx_seq_one_letter_code
_entity_poly.pdbx_strand_id
1 'polypeptide(L)'
;MAEGTTMCDRKESGIRTAWKKPDQIGSYFVTEWKPLLAVTVSGLIYNIGLLAGPWFEGRLAQYLLDVFAGKKFFADMQLLVCAYVAVIGFVQGARYIKRFYVRRFANDINRSMKQVLYGNLVHKSVGELEKEGAGSLLTKAVSDVDACVEGIRKFTTEIFDTGIALLAYAAMLLWYDWR
;
A
#
# COMPACT_ATOMS: atom_id res chain seq x y z
N MET A 1 2.17 26.10 15.46
CA MET A 1 1.10 26.67 14.62
C MET A 1 1.46 26.82 13.14
N ALA A 2 2.71 26.71 12.73
CA ALA A 2 3.16 26.90 11.34
C ALA A 2 3.03 25.65 10.42
N GLU A 3 2.94 24.46 10.96
CA GLU A 3 2.82 23.21 10.16
C GLU A 3 1.43 22.97 9.55
N GLY A 4 0.39 23.49 10.17
CA GLY A 4 -0.98 23.35 9.65
C GLY A 4 -1.23 24.14 8.37
N THR A 5 -0.63 25.31 8.23
CA THR A 5 -0.82 26.20 7.08
C THR A 5 -0.15 25.69 5.82
N THR A 6 1.05 25.12 5.93
CA THR A 6 1.78 24.55 4.79
C THR A 6 1.14 23.26 4.25
N MET A 7 0.45 22.50 5.09
CA MET A 7 -0.23 21.27 4.70
C MET A 7 -1.54 21.54 3.96
N CYS A 8 -2.26 22.61 4.36
CA CYS A 8 -3.48 23.05 3.70
C CYS A 8 -3.20 23.65 2.32
N ASP A 9 -2.22 24.53 2.22
CA ASP A 9 -1.82 25.21 0.97
C ASP A 9 -1.28 24.22 -0.08
N ARG A 10 -0.55 23.19 0.36
CA ARG A 10 -0.06 22.11 -0.51
C ARG A 10 -1.19 21.17 -0.99
N LYS A 11 -2.21 20.95 -0.16
CA LYS A 11 -3.39 20.16 -0.54
C LYS A 11 -4.24 20.90 -1.55
N GLU A 12 -4.35 22.22 -1.45
CA GLU A 12 -5.02 23.06 -2.46
C GLU A 12 -4.27 23.09 -3.79
N SER A 13 -2.93 23.13 -3.79
CA SER A 13 -2.14 23.07 -5.02
C SER A 13 -2.27 21.73 -5.73
N GLY A 14 -2.36 20.62 -4.98
CA GLY A 14 -2.58 19.29 -5.53
C GLY A 14 -3.98 19.12 -6.14
N ILE A 15 -5.00 19.63 -5.48
CA ILE A 15 -6.37 19.66 -6.00
C ILE A 15 -6.43 20.50 -7.28
N ARG A 16 -5.75 21.65 -7.35
CA ARG A 16 -5.65 22.46 -8.57
C ARG A 16 -4.98 21.72 -9.73
N THR A 17 -4.03 20.83 -9.47
CA THR A 17 -3.38 20.01 -10.50
C THR A 17 -4.32 18.93 -11.04
N ALA A 18 -5.10 18.28 -10.14
CA ALA A 18 -6.14 17.33 -10.53
C ALA A 18 -7.27 17.99 -11.33
N TRP A 19 -7.63 19.25 -11.01
CA TRP A 19 -8.61 20.03 -11.77
C TRP A 19 -8.14 20.36 -13.21
N LYS A 20 -6.83 20.52 -13.43
CA LYS A 20 -6.28 20.80 -14.77
C LYS A 20 -6.30 19.58 -15.71
N LYS A 21 -6.23 18.36 -15.16
CA LYS A 21 -6.24 17.11 -15.95
C LYS A 21 -7.01 16.00 -15.19
N PRO A 22 -8.35 16.12 -15.10
CA PRO A 22 -9.17 15.18 -14.33
C PRO A 22 -9.16 13.76 -14.90
N ASP A 23 -8.88 13.61 -16.21
CA ASP A 23 -8.87 12.32 -16.92
C ASP A 23 -7.59 11.50 -16.70
N GLN A 24 -6.56 12.08 -16.11
CA GLN A 24 -5.29 11.38 -15.88
C GLN A 24 -5.18 10.89 -14.45
N ILE A 25 -5.35 9.57 -14.24
CA ILE A 25 -5.17 8.89 -12.94
C ILE A 25 -3.80 9.18 -12.34
N GLY A 26 -2.74 9.28 -13.17
CA GLY A 26 -1.39 9.61 -12.72
C GLY A 26 -1.26 10.95 -11.99
N SER A 27 -2.13 11.93 -12.29
CA SER A 27 -2.15 13.22 -11.60
C SER A 27 -2.51 13.08 -10.11
N TYR A 28 -3.40 12.14 -9.77
CA TYR A 28 -3.79 11.85 -8.38
C TYR A 28 -2.68 11.15 -7.61
N PHE A 29 -1.90 10.28 -8.26
CA PHE A 29 -0.74 9.63 -7.65
C PHE A 29 0.36 10.63 -7.29
N VAL A 30 0.63 11.59 -8.16
CA VAL A 30 1.63 12.65 -7.90
C VAL A 30 1.19 13.58 -6.78
N THR A 31 -0.11 13.84 -6.67
CA THR A 31 -0.68 14.70 -5.62
C THR A 31 -0.50 14.09 -4.23
N GLU A 32 -0.69 12.79 -4.09
CA GLU A 32 -0.63 12.04 -2.83
C GLU A 32 0.65 11.18 -2.72
N TRP A 33 1.81 11.74 -3.12
CA TRP A 33 3.08 11.01 -3.14
C TRP A 33 3.59 10.59 -1.75
N LYS A 34 3.25 11.34 -0.69
CA LYS A 34 3.69 11.03 0.69
C LYS A 34 3.11 9.73 1.23
N PRO A 35 1.77 9.49 1.19
CA PRO A 35 1.20 8.19 1.54
C PRO A 35 1.74 7.07 0.65
N LEU A 36 1.96 7.33 -0.64
CA LEU A 36 2.51 6.36 -1.57
C LEU A 36 3.94 5.95 -1.19
N LEU A 37 4.78 6.91 -0.81
CA LEU A 37 6.14 6.63 -0.33
C LEU A 37 6.11 5.79 0.95
N ALA A 38 5.22 6.09 1.90
CA ALA A 38 5.05 5.29 3.11
C ALA A 38 4.60 3.86 2.80
N VAL A 39 3.69 3.68 1.83
CA VAL A 39 3.28 2.35 1.33
C VAL A 39 4.46 1.61 0.73
N THR A 40 5.26 2.29 -0.10
CA THR A 40 6.43 1.70 -0.76
C THR A 40 7.46 1.22 0.26
N VAL A 41 7.85 2.06 1.20
CA VAL A 41 8.85 1.72 2.22
C VAL A 41 8.35 0.59 3.13
N SER A 42 7.13 0.69 3.65
CA SER A 42 6.57 -0.35 4.51
C SER A 42 6.31 -1.66 3.76
N GLY A 43 5.97 -1.59 2.47
CA GLY A 43 5.82 -2.74 1.58
C GLY A 43 7.13 -3.45 1.32
N LEU A 44 8.21 -2.71 1.07
CA LEU A 44 9.57 -3.28 0.92
C LEU A 44 10.03 -3.97 2.20
N ILE A 45 9.89 -3.32 3.36
CA ILE A 45 10.24 -3.91 4.66
C ILE A 45 9.46 -5.21 4.90
N TYR A 46 8.15 -5.20 4.60
CA TYR A 46 7.31 -6.39 4.73
C TYR A 46 7.77 -7.52 3.80
N ASN A 47 8.00 -7.25 2.52
CA ASN A 47 8.40 -8.26 1.53
C ASN A 47 9.79 -8.83 1.81
N ILE A 48 10.76 -7.99 2.20
CA ILE A 48 12.10 -8.46 2.63
C ILE A 48 11.97 -9.29 3.91
N GLY A 49 11.12 -8.86 4.85
CA GLY A 49 10.88 -9.59 6.10
C GLY A 49 10.27 -10.97 5.89
N LEU A 50 9.48 -11.19 4.85
CA LEU A 50 8.95 -12.52 4.50
C LEU A 50 10.05 -13.52 4.15
N LEU A 51 11.18 -13.07 3.60
CA LEU A 51 12.33 -13.94 3.30
C LEU A 51 13.01 -14.48 4.57
N ALA A 52 12.81 -13.81 5.71
CA ALA A 52 13.35 -14.28 6.99
C ALA A 52 12.71 -15.61 7.44
N GLY A 53 11.44 -15.89 7.08
CA GLY A 53 10.74 -17.13 7.44
C GLY A 53 11.51 -18.38 7.05
N PRO A 54 11.73 -18.66 5.75
CA PRO A 54 12.45 -19.84 5.29
C PRO A 54 13.88 -19.93 5.85
N TRP A 55 14.54 -18.80 6.06
CA TRP A 55 15.88 -18.77 6.64
C TRP A 55 15.89 -19.23 8.10
N PHE A 56 14.97 -18.73 8.94
CA PHE A 56 14.84 -19.16 10.33
C PHE A 56 14.40 -20.62 10.43
N GLU A 57 13.46 -21.06 9.59
CA GLU A 57 12.99 -22.44 9.57
C GLU A 57 14.11 -23.41 9.24
N GLY A 58 14.93 -23.12 8.24
CA GLY A 58 16.11 -23.91 7.90
C GLY A 58 17.13 -23.96 9.03
N ARG A 59 17.37 -22.82 9.72
CA ARG A 59 18.27 -22.78 10.88
C ARG A 59 17.72 -23.56 12.06
N LEU A 60 16.42 -23.42 12.37
CA LEU A 60 15.77 -24.17 13.46
C LEU A 60 15.84 -25.68 13.24
N ALA A 61 15.62 -26.14 11.99
CA ALA A 61 15.75 -27.56 11.65
C ALA A 61 17.16 -28.07 11.89
N GLN A 62 18.19 -27.32 11.48
CA GLN A 62 19.60 -27.68 11.73
C GLN A 62 19.93 -27.71 13.22
N TYR A 63 19.48 -26.69 14.00
CA TYR A 63 19.70 -26.68 15.44
C TYR A 63 19.01 -27.83 16.15
N LEU A 64 17.82 -28.22 15.71
CA LEU A 64 17.11 -29.37 16.27
C LEU A 64 17.91 -30.66 16.06
N LEU A 65 18.46 -30.89 14.88
CA LEU A 65 19.33 -32.04 14.59
C LEU A 65 20.59 -32.02 15.44
N ASP A 66 21.22 -30.86 15.63
CA ASP A 66 22.41 -30.68 16.45
C ASP A 66 22.14 -30.95 17.93
N VAL A 67 20.96 -30.57 18.44
CA VAL A 67 20.54 -30.88 19.81
C VAL A 67 20.31 -32.38 19.99
N PHE A 68 19.65 -33.06 19.06
CA PHE A 68 19.48 -34.52 19.09
C PHE A 68 20.82 -35.27 18.99
N ALA A 69 21.79 -34.70 18.28
CA ALA A 69 23.16 -35.26 18.20
C ALA A 69 24.01 -34.93 19.43
N GLY A 70 23.48 -34.23 20.43
CA GLY A 70 24.18 -33.85 21.66
C GLY A 70 25.27 -32.79 21.47
N LYS A 71 25.27 -32.08 20.33
CA LYS A 71 26.31 -31.09 20.00
C LYS A 71 26.01 -29.68 20.49
N LYS A 72 24.74 -29.37 20.80
CA LYS A 72 24.29 -28.04 21.23
C LYS A 72 23.30 -28.10 22.39
N PHE A 73 23.25 -27.03 23.17
CA PHE A 73 22.33 -26.92 24.30
C PHE A 73 20.95 -26.45 23.84
N PHE A 74 19.91 -26.91 24.53
CA PHE A 74 18.52 -26.51 24.29
C PHE A 74 18.28 -25.01 24.48
N ALA A 75 19.09 -24.37 25.34
CA ALA A 75 19.02 -22.92 25.59
C ALA A 75 19.32 -22.07 24.34
N ASP A 76 20.26 -22.52 23.47
CA ASP A 76 20.61 -21.81 22.26
C ASP A 76 19.45 -21.86 21.24
N MET A 77 18.73 -22.98 21.19
CA MET A 77 17.53 -23.13 20.36
C MET A 77 16.40 -22.19 20.84
N GLN A 78 16.26 -22.04 22.16
CA GLN A 78 15.24 -21.17 22.76
C GLN A 78 15.47 -19.70 22.38
N LEU A 79 16.72 -19.24 22.38
CA LEU A 79 17.10 -17.90 21.93
C LEU A 79 16.74 -17.68 20.44
N LEU A 80 17.01 -18.65 19.58
CA LEU A 80 16.70 -18.59 18.17
C LEU A 80 15.19 -18.51 17.93
N VAL A 81 14.38 -19.25 18.68
CA VAL A 81 12.91 -19.20 18.62
C VAL A 81 12.40 -17.83 19.04
N CYS A 82 12.92 -17.26 20.15
CA CYS A 82 12.55 -15.91 20.58
C CYS A 82 12.90 -14.85 19.53
N ALA A 83 14.08 -14.95 18.90
CA ALA A 83 14.48 -14.07 17.82
C ALA A 83 13.54 -14.17 16.61
N TYR A 84 13.15 -15.39 16.24
CA TYR A 84 12.21 -15.63 15.15
C TYR A 84 10.84 -15.02 15.41
N VAL A 85 10.29 -15.21 16.61
CA VAL A 85 9.01 -14.61 17.02
C VAL A 85 9.08 -13.08 16.98
N ALA A 86 10.18 -12.48 17.47
CA ALA A 86 10.39 -11.03 17.42
C ALA A 86 10.43 -10.49 15.98
N VAL A 87 11.14 -11.18 15.08
CA VAL A 87 11.21 -10.81 13.65
C VAL A 87 9.85 -10.92 12.99
N ILE A 88 9.10 -12.01 13.22
CA ILE A 88 7.73 -12.15 12.69
C ILE A 88 6.84 -11.01 13.22
N GLY A 89 6.91 -10.69 14.51
CA GLY A 89 6.15 -9.59 15.08
C GLY A 89 6.45 -8.25 14.40
N PHE A 90 7.72 -7.96 14.14
CA PHE A 90 8.15 -6.77 13.43
C PHE A 90 7.61 -6.73 11.97
N VAL A 91 7.69 -7.85 11.27
CA VAL A 91 7.17 -7.99 9.89
C VAL A 91 5.65 -7.79 9.84
N GLN A 92 4.91 -8.34 10.80
CA GLN A 92 3.46 -8.14 10.90
C GLN A 92 3.12 -6.68 11.24
N GLY A 93 3.92 -6.03 12.05
CA GLY A 93 3.81 -4.59 12.31
C GLY A 93 3.97 -3.76 11.02
N ALA A 94 4.99 -4.04 10.22
CA ALA A 94 5.19 -3.41 8.92
C ALA A 94 4.00 -3.64 7.96
N ARG A 95 3.44 -4.86 7.95
CA ARG A 95 2.22 -5.20 7.19
C ARG A 95 1.01 -4.38 7.62
N TYR A 96 0.84 -4.19 8.93
CA TYR A 96 -0.24 -3.36 9.46
C TYR A 96 -0.11 -1.90 9.02
N ILE A 97 1.09 -1.33 9.15
CA ILE A 97 1.43 0.04 8.72
C ILE A 97 1.13 0.19 7.22
N LYS A 98 1.60 -0.74 6.38
CA LYS A 98 1.32 -0.75 4.94
C LYS A 98 -0.17 -0.69 4.65
N ARG A 99 -0.97 -1.58 5.26
CA ARG A 99 -2.43 -1.63 5.05
C ARG A 99 -3.12 -0.33 5.48
N PHE A 100 -2.66 0.29 6.55
CA PHE A 100 -3.19 1.56 7.02
C PHE A 100 -2.95 2.69 5.99
N TYR A 101 -1.71 2.80 5.49
CA TYR A 101 -1.38 3.84 4.51
C TYR A 101 -2.02 3.60 3.13
N VAL A 102 -2.19 2.36 2.70
CA VAL A 102 -2.94 2.04 1.47
C VAL A 102 -4.38 2.50 1.56
N ARG A 103 -5.05 2.26 2.69
CA ARG A 103 -6.43 2.72 2.91
C ARG A 103 -6.51 4.25 2.95
N ARG A 104 -5.57 4.89 3.62
CA ARG A 104 -5.49 6.35 3.69
C ARG A 104 -5.30 6.95 2.30
N PHE A 105 -4.38 6.41 1.51
CA PHE A 105 -4.15 6.81 0.13
C PHE A 105 -5.42 6.69 -0.73
N ALA A 106 -6.10 5.55 -0.67
CA ALA A 106 -7.35 5.34 -1.39
C ALA A 106 -8.46 6.34 -0.97
N ASN A 107 -8.60 6.60 0.32
CA ASN A 107 -9.58 7.56 0.83
C ASN A 107 -9.27 9.00 0.40
N ASP A 108 -8.00 9.39 0.37
CA ASP A 108 -7.58 10.72 -0.07
C ASP A 108 -7.85 10.91 -1.57
N ILE A 109 -7.62 9.89 -2.40
CA ILE A 109 -7.98 9.88 -3.84
C ILE A 109 -9.51 9.95 -4.01
N ASN A 110 -10.27 9.14 -3.27
CA ASN A 110 -11.75 9.15 -3.33
C ASN A 110 -12.29 10.55 -3.05
N ARG A 111 -11.78 11.18 -2.00
CA ARG A 111 -12.16 12.55 -1.64
C ARG A 111 -11.84 13.53 -2.78
N SER A 112 -10.65 13.47 -3.34
CA SER A 112 -10.21 14.35 -4.42
C SER A 112 -11.05 14.16 -5.69
N MET A 113 -11.32 12.90 -6.09
CA MET A 113 -12.16 12.60 -7.24
C MET A 113 -13.61 13.09 -7.05
N LYS A 114 -14.18 12.85 -5.87
CA LYS A 114 -15.54 13.34 -5.55
C LYS A 114 -15.61 14.86 -5.54
N GLN A 115 -14.59 15.56 -5.04
CA GLN A 115 -14.55 17.02 -5.10
C GLN A 115 -14.55 17.55 -6.54
N VAL A 116 -13.75 16.95 -7.43
CA VAL A 116 -13.74 17.31 -8.86
C VAL A 116 -15.10 17.03 -9.49
N LEU A 117 -15.68 15.86 -9.21
CA LEU A 117 -17.00 15.47 -9.72
C LEU A 117 -18.10 16.48 -9.31
N TYR A 118 -18.18 16.79 -8.01
CA TYR A 118 -19.16 17.77 -7.51
C TYR A 118 -18.93 19.16 -8.08
N GLY A 119 -17.68 19.60 -8.19
CA GLY A 119 -17.36 20.88 -8.83
C GLY A 119 -17.87 20.96 -10.27
N ASN A 120 -17.68 19.91 -11.05
CA ASN A 120 -18.17 19.87 -12.44
C ASN A 120 -19.70 19.78 -12.53
N LEU A 121 -20.35 19.04 -11.61
CA LEU A 121 -21.82 18.94 -11.55
C LEU A 121 -22.49 20.27 -11.25
N VAL A 122 -21.93 21.05 -10.32
CA VAL A 122 -22.48 22.37 -9.95
C VAL A 122 -22.39 23.37 -11.11
N HIS A 123 -21.44 23.20 -12.01
CA HIS A 123 -21.29 24.08 -13.19
C HIS A 123 -22.09 23.62 -14.41
N LYS A 124 -22.76 22.45 -14.39
CA LYS A 124 -23.66 22.01 -15.44
C LYS A 124 -24.99 22.77 -15.42
N SER A 125 -25.56 23.01 -16.59
CA SER A 125 -26.85 23.67 -16.71
C SER A 125 -27.98 22.79 -16.14
N VAL A 126 -28.97 23.43 -15.48
CA VAL A 126 -30.12 22.72 -14.89
C VAL A 126 -30.88 21.89 -15.95
N GLY A 127 -30.98 22.42 -17.18
CA GLY A 127 -31.70 21.75 -18.27
C GLY A 127 -31.00 20.46 -18.78
N GLU A 128 -29.68 20.33 -18.63
CA GLU A 128 -28.96 19.09 -18.93
C GLU A 128 -29.12 18.05 -17.80
N LEU A 129 -29.13 18.51 -16.55
CA LEU A 129 -29.36 17.65 -15.39
C LEU A 129 -30.80 17.06 -15.36
N GLU A 130 -31.80 17.83 -15.79
CA GLU A 130 -33.19 17.37 -15.81
C GLU A 130 -33.44 16.32 -16.90
N LYS A 131 -32.79 16.43 -18.05
CA LYS A 131 -32.92 15.44 -19.15
C LYS A 131 -32.43 14.05 -18.80
N GLU A 132 -31.38 13.94 -17.99
CA GLU A 132 -30.77 12.67 -17.62
C GLU A 132 -31.26 12.13 -16.25
N GLY A 133 -32.06 12.93 -15.51
CA GLY A 133 -32.51 12.61 -14.14
C GLY A 133 -31.34 12.81 -13.15
N ALA A 134 -31.26 14.02 -12.58
CA ALA A 134 -30.16 14.45 -11.71
C ALA A 134 -29.77 13.44 -10.61
N GLY A 135 -30.77 12.79 -10.00
CA GLY A 135 -30.52 11.77 -8.96
C GLY A 135 -29.85 10.49 -9.51
N SER A 136 -30.28 10.01 -10.67
CA SER A 136 -29.70 8.82 -11.31
C SER A 136 -28.27 9.06 -11.75
N LEU A 137 -28.02 10.22 -12.37
CA LEU A 137 -26.70 10.62 -12.84
C LEU A 137 -25.70 10.77 -11.67
N LEU A 138 -26.14 11.39 -10.58
CA LEU A 138 -25.32 11.56 -9.39
C LEU A 138 -24.97 10.21 -8.75
N THR A 139 -25.96 9.33 -8.59
CA THR A 139 -25.75 8.00 -8.01
C THR A 139 -24.77 7.18 -8.85
N LYS A 140 -24.94 7.17 -10.16
CA LYS A 140 -24.05 6.48 -11.09
C LYS A 140 -22.62 7.03 -11.02
N ALA A 141 -22.47 8.35 -11.10
CA ALA A 141 -21.16 9.00 -11.07
C ALA A 141 -20.41 8.75 -9.75
N VAL A 142 -21.11 8.77 -8.60
CA VAL A 142 -20.50 8.43 -7.29
C VAL A 142 -20.09 6.96 -7.23
N SER A 143 -20.92 6.06 -7.74
CA SER A 143 -20.61 4.62 -7.80
C SER A 143 -19.39 4.34 -8.69
N ASP A 144 -19.30 5.01 -9.85
CA ASP A 144 -18.17 4.84 -10.77
C ASP A 144 -16.86 5.35 -10.15
N VAL A 145 -16.90 6.45 -9.38
CA VAL A 145 -15.73 6.93 -8.64
C VAL A 145 -15.31 5.93 -7.57
N ASP A 146 -16.25 5.36 -6.80
CA ASP A 146 -15.94 4.37 -5.78
C ASP A 146 -15.33 3.10 -6.40
N ALA A 147 -15.84 2.64 -7.54
CA ALA A 147 -15.30 1.51 -8.28
C ALA A 147 -13.88 1.79 -8.81
N CYS A 148 -13.63 3.00 -9.32
CA CYS A 148 -12.31 3.43 -9.78
C CYS A 148 -11.29 3.45 -8.64
N VAL A 149 -11.66 4.02 -7.49
CA VAL A 149 -10.80 4.06 -6.29
C VAL A 149 -10.49 2.68 -5.76
N GLU A 150 -11.47 1.78 -5.77
CA GLU A 150 -11.25 0.38 -5.38
C GLU A 150 -10.29 -0.33 -6.35
N GLY A 151 -10.40 -0.06 -7.64
CA GLY A 151 -9.45 -0.52 -8.66
C GLY A 151 -8.03 -0.02 -8.39
N ILE A 152 -7.86 1.26 -8.12
CA ILE A 152 -6.56 1.89 -7.78
C ILE A 152 -5.99 1.25 -6.50
N ARG A 153 -6.82 1.04 -5.49
CA ARG A 153 -6.41 0.40 -4.22
C ARG A 153 -5.91 -1.02 -4.45
N LYS A 154 -6.66 -1.83 -5.21
CA LYS A 154 -6.27 -3.21 -5.55
C LYS A 154 -4.99 -3.23 -6.36
N PHE A 155 -4.90 -2.43 -7.41
CA PHE A 155 -3.72 -2.32 -8.25
C PHE A 155 -2.46 -1.97 -7.45
N THR A 156 -2.56 -0.96 -6.56
CA THR A 156 -1.44 -0.57 -5.69
C THR A 156 -1.05 -1.72 -4.76
N THR A 157 -2.02 -2.42 -4.16
CA THR A 157 -1.76 -3.56 -3.27
C THR A 157 -1.09 -4.71 -4.02
N GLU A 158 -1.59 -5.08 -5.20
CA GLU A 158 -1.07 -6.19 -6.00
C GLU A 158 0.35 -5.94 -6.49
N ILE A 159 0.68 -4.73 -6.94
CA ILE A 159 2.05 -4.38 -7.32
C ILE A 159 3.02 -4.60 -6.16
N PHE A 160 2.64 -4.17 -4.95
CA PHE A 160 3.53 -4.30 -3.79
C PHE A 160 3.54 -5.69 -3.18
N ASP A 161 2.44 -6.45 -3.21
CA ASP A 161 2.39 -7.78 -2.62
C ASP A 161 2.94 -8.85 -3.57
N THR A 162 2.51 -8.83 -4.83
CA THR A 162 2.87 -9.87 -5.80
C THR A 162 4.08 -9.48 -6.64
N GLY A 163 4.13 -8.23 -7.14
CA GLY A 163 5.20 -7.79 -8.05
C GLY A 163 6.56 -7.73 -7.36
N ILE A 164 6.65 -7.07 -6.20
CA ILE A 164 7.92 -6.94 -5.47
C ILE A 164 8.34 -8.28 -4.86
N ALA A 165 7.40 -9.07 -4.33
CA ALA A 165 7.69 -10.39 -3.80
C ALA A 165 8.25 -11.31 -4.88
N LEU A 166 7.65 -11.32 -6.08
CA LEU A 166 8.11 -12.13 -7.20
C LEU A 166 9.54 -11.74 -7.62
N LEU A 167 9.83 -10.45 -7.71
CA LEU A 167 11.18 -9.97 -8.03
C LEU A 167 12.18 -10.35 -6.93
N ALA A 168 11.81 -10.26 -5.65
CA ALA A 168 12.68 -10.63 -4.54
C ALA A 168 12.97 -12.13 -4.52
N TYR A 169 11.97 -12.98 -4.75
CA TYR A 169 12.16 -14.43 -4.85
C TYR A 169 12.98 -14.82 -6.09
N ALA A 170 12.74 -14.19 -7.24
CA ALA A 170 13.53 -14.42 -8.45
C ALA A 170 15.01 -14.04 -8.24
N ALA A 171 15.26 -12.89 -7.62
CA ALA A 171 16.61 -12.45 -7.29
C ALA A 171 17.31 -13.42 -6.31
N MET A 172 16.58 -13.93 -5.30
CA MET A 172 17.11 -14.91 -4.35
C MET A 172 17.45 -16.24 -5.03
N LEU A 173 16.59 -16.73 -5.94
CA LEU A 173 16.85 -17.96 -6.70
C LEU A 173 18.07 -17.82 -7.61
N LEU A 174 18.17 -16.71 -8.33
CA LEU A 174 19.34 -16.42 -9.18
C LEU A 174 20.64 -16.34 -8.37
N TRP A 175 20.58 -15.76 -7.17
CA TRP A 175 21.73 -15.71 -6.26
C TRP A 175 22.16 -17.10 -5.78
N TYR A 176 21.18 -17.98 -5.54
CA TYR A 176 21.45 -19.33 -5.05
C TYR A 176 22.00 -20.26 -6.14
N ASP A 177 21.51 -20.14 -7.36
CA ASP A 177 21.90 -21.01 -8.50
C ASP A 177 23.16 -20.51 -9.24
N TRP A 178 23.60 -19.28 -9.01
CA TRP A 178 24.83 -18.74 -9.62
C TRP A 178 26.11 -19.44 -9.14
N ARG A 179 26.04 -20.35 -8.19
CA ARG A 179 27.18 -21.08 -7.62
C ARG A 179 27.14 -22.56 -7.96
#